data_c53fcd9e879113a95bc17447abd6c517
#
_entry.id   c53fcd9e879113a95bc17447abd6c517
#
_cell.length_a   1.000
_cell.length_b   1.000
_cell.length_c   1.000
_cell.angle_alpha   90.00
_cell.angle_beta   90.00
_cell.angle_gamma   90.00
#
_symmetry.space_group_name_H-M   'P 1'
#
loop_
_entity.id
_entity.type
_entity.pdbx_description
1 polymer ?
#
loop_
_entity_poly.entity_id
_entity_poly.type
_entity_poly.pdbx_seq_one_letter_code
_entity_poly.pdbx_strand_id
1 'polypeptide(L)'
;MPSYVRVYTGDDGKSHIEDFQPPFEPFVDTEGAHGDGTPMENASGFTIRRSAPDYFLDYHTAPRRQYTVTLSGNIEISTGDGTVRRCGPGYVLLAEDLTGQGHTTRVVGGEPRVYLVIPLAD
;
A
#
# COMPACT_ATOMS: atom_id res chain seq x y z
N MET A 1 6.15 -13.64 -6.05
CA MET A 1 6.84 -12.98 -4.93
C MET A 1 6.08 -11.74 -4.54
N PRO A 2 5.83 -11.49 -3.24
CA PRO A 2 5.26 -10.23 -2.82
C PRO A 2 6.24 -9.09 -3.09
N SER A 3 5.68 -7.92 -3.32
CA SER A 3 6.45 -6.68 -3.47
C SER A 3 6.03 -5.72 -2.37
N TYR A 4 6.99 -4.99 -1.83
CA TYR A 4 6.77 -4.07 -0.72
C TYR A 4 7.13 -2.66 -1.19
N VAL A 5 6.14 -1.78 -1.20
CA VAL A 5 6.25 -0.45 -1.80
C VAL A 5 5.76 0.58 -0.79
N ARG A 6 6.46 1.69 -0.72
CA ARG A 6 6.11 2.80 0.17
C ARG A 6 5.84 4.05 -0.67
N VAL A 7 4.77 4.76 -0.33
CA VAL A 7 4.47 6.08 -0.88
C VAL A 7 4.55 7.09 0.26
N TYR A 8 5.39 8.10 0.11
CA TYR A 8 5.65 9.06 1.17
C TYR A 8 5.78 10.48 0.60
N THR A 9 5.60 11.48 1.44
CA THR A 9 5.75 12.89 1.04
C THR A 9 7.22 13.29 1.14
N GLY A 10 7.77 13.78 0.01
CA GLY A 10 9.12 14.29 -0.03
C GLY A 10 9.21 15.76 0.34
N ASP A 11 10.44 16.28 0.45
CA ASP A 11 10.71 17.67 0.80
C ASP A 11 10.20 18.65 -0.26
N ASP A 12 9.97 18.18 -1.48
CA ASP A 12 9.42 18.96 -2.59
C ASP A 12 7.89 19.09 -2.54
N GLY A 13 7.23 18.52 -1.52
CA GLY A 13 5.78 18.53 -1.40
C GLY A 13 5.07 17.55 -2.32
N LYS A 14 5.81 16.70 -3.02
CA LYS A 14 5.27 15.66 -3.89
C LYS A 14 5.40 14.30 -3.22
N SER A 15 4.50 13.39 -3.59
CA SER A 15 4.64 11.99 -3.17
C SER A 15 5.71 11.30 -4.00
N HIS A 16 6.43 10.38 -3.37
CA HIS A 16 7.46 9.55 -3.98
C HIS A 16 7.19 8.10 -3.68
N ILE A 17 7.61 7.23 -4.60
CA ILE A 17 7.42 5.78 -4.48
C ILE A 17 8.79 5.13 -4.35
N GLU A 18 8.95 4.27 -3.34
CA GLU A 18 10.16 3.49 -3.20
C GLU A 18 9.83 2.06 -2.79
N ASP A 19 10.68 1.13 -3.21
CA ASP A 19 10.62 -0.23 -2.70
C ASP A 19 11.26 -0.25 -1.31
N PHE A 20 10.78 -1.11 -0.43
CA PHE A 20 11.40 -1.29 0.87
C PHE A 20 11.43 -2.77 1.24
N GLN A 21 12.38 -3.11 2.12
CA GLN A 21 12.49 -4.44 2.67
C GLN A 21 11.90 -4.42 4.07
N PRO A 22 10.82 -5.18 4.33
CA PRO A 22 10.30 -5.27 5.68
C PRO A 22 11.37 -5.77 6.66
N PRO A 23 11.40 -5.26 7.89
CA PRO A 23 12.42 -5.65 8.86
C PRO A 23 12.08 -7.01 9.48
N PHE A 24 12.30 -8.07 8.69
CA PHE A 24 12.05 -9.44 9.15
C PHE A 24 13.04 -9.84 10.22
N GLU A 25 12.52 -10.52 11.25
CA GLU A 25 13.32 -11.09 12.32
C GLU A 25 12.71 -12.44 12.75
N PRO A 26 13.49 -13.37 13.29
CA PRO A 26 12.96 -14.66 13.70
C PRO A 26 11.85 -14.52 14.75
N PHE A 27 10.82 -15.35 14.64
CA PHE A 27 9.75 -15.41 15.63
C PHE A 27 9.35 -16.85 15.93
N VAL A 28 8.82 -17.06 17.14
CA VAL A 28 8.12 -18.27 17.55
C VAL A 28 6.88 -17.80 18.31
N ASP A 29 5.70 -18.20 17.84
CA ASP A 29 4.46 -17.87 18.51
C ASP A 29 4.06 -18.96 19.52
N THR A 30 3.06 -18.69 20.32
CA THR A 30 2.65 -19.54 21.45
C THR A 30 2.16 -20.91 21.03
N GLU A 31 1.55 -21.02 19.83
CA GLU A 31 1.09 -22.32 19.30
C GLU A 31 2.20 -23.10 18.57
N GLY A 32 3.40 -22.52 18.44
CA GLY A 32 4.55 -23.15 17.80
C GLY A 32 4.81 -22.69 16.36
N ALA A 33 4.02 -21.77 15.82
CA ALA A 33 4.35 -21.16 14.53
C ALA A 33 5.68 -20.45 14.62
N HIS A 34 6.54 -20.63 13.61
CA HIS A 34 7.87 -20.03 13.59
C HIS A 34 8.27 -19.67 12.18
N GLY A 35 9.25 -18.81 12.08
CA GLY A 35 9.76 -18.28 10.83
C GLY A 35 10.34 -16.91 11.05
N ASP A 36 10.20 -16.03 10.03
CA ASP A 36 10.60 -14.64 10.13
C ASP A 36 9.37 -13.76 9.97
N GLY A 37 9.26 -12.76 10.82
CA GLY A 37 8.16 -11.81 10.81
C GLY A 37 8.65 -10.40 11.13
N THR A 38 7.86 -9.42 10.76
CA THR A 38 8.12 -8.05 11.16
C THR A 38 7.65 -7.84 12.60
N PRO A 39 8.19 -6.84 13.32
CA PRO A 39 7.60 -6.47 14.60
C PRO A 39 6.11 -6.18 14.45
N MET A 40 5.34 -6.53 15.49
CA MET A 40 3.90 -6.29 15.49
C MET A 40 3.63 -4.78 15.44
N GLU A 41 2.82 -4.35 14.48
CA GLU A 41 2.32 -3.00 14.40
C GLU A 41 0.87 -2.94 14.85
N ASN A 42 0.52 -1.90 15.59
CA ASN A 42 -0.86 -1.70 16.01
C ASN A 42 -1.69 -1.19 14.83
N ALA A 43 -2.85 -1.78 14.62
CA ALA A 43 -3.79 -1.39 13.59
C ALA A 43 -5.15 -1.15 14.23
N SER A 44 -5.92 -0.20 13.69
CA SER A 44 -7.26 0.08 14.20
C SER A 44 -8.30 -0.92 13.70
N GLY A 45 -7.94 -1.72 12.71
CA GLY A 45 -8.82 -2.73 12.13
C GLY A 45 -8.40 -3.03 10.71
N PHE A 46 -9.30 -3.68 9.97
CA PHE A 46 -9.11 -3.88 8.55
C PHE A 46 -10.45 -3.94 7.83
N THR A 47 -10.41 -3.69 6.53
CA THR A 47 -11.58 -3.86 5.66
C THR A 47 -11.14 -4.45 4.34
N ILE A 48 -12.04 -5.15 3.69
CA ILE A 48 -11.85 -5.66 2.33
C ILE A 48 -12.66 -4.76 1.41
N ARG A 49 -11.99 -4.20 0.39
CA ARG A 49 -12.62 -3.31 -0.58
C ARG A 49 -12.53 -3.89 -1.98
N ARG A 50 -13.47 -3.46 -2.83
CA ARG A 50 -13.46 -3.78 -4.25
C ARG A 50 -13.72 -2.50 -5.03
N SER A 51 -12.85 -2.21 -6.00
CA SER A 51 -12.99 -1.06 -6.89
C SER A 51 -13.30 -1.54 -8.30
N ALA A 52 -14.17 -0.81 -8.99
CA ALA A 52 -14.60 -1.15 -10.35
C ALA A 52 -13.44 -1.06 -11.36
N PRO A 53 -13.56 -1.74 -12.54
CA PRO A 53 -12.49 -1.74 -13.54
C PRO A 53 -12.12 -0.36 -14.10
N ASP A 54 -13.02 0.60 -14.02
CA ASP A 54 -12.82 1.97 -14.51
C ASP A 54 -12.53 2.99 -13.37
N TYR A 55 -12.32 2.50 -12.16
CA TYR A 55 -12.09 3.37 -11.01
C TYR A 55 -10.84 4.23 -11.21
N PHE A 56 -10.99 5.52 -10.97
CA PHE A 56 -9.90 6.48 -10.93
C PHE A 56 -10.10 7.45 -9.77
N LEU A 57 -9.08 7.62 -8.97
CA LEU A 57 -9.03 8.62 -7.92
C LEU A 57 -7.91 9.59 -8.24
N ASP A 58 -8.27 10.86 -8.47
CA ASP A 58 -7.34 11.92 -8.79
C ASP A 58 -6.42 12.23 -7.59
N TYR A 59 -5.51 13.17 -7.74
CA TYR A 59 -4.52 13.46 -6.70
C TYR A 59 -5.16 13.60 -5.33
N HIS A 60 -4.66 12.81 -4.41
CA HIS A 60 -5.13 12.76 -3.02
C HIS A 60 -3.98 12.29 -2.13
N THR A 61 -4.01 12.71 -0.88
CA THR A 61 -3.09 12.21 0.14
C THR A 61 -3.69 10.99 0.81
N ALA A 62 -2.85 10.18 1.46
CA ALA A 62 -3.34 9.10 2.28
C ALA A 62 -4.14 9.70 3.44
N PRO A 63 -5.34 9.13 3.76
CA PRO A 63 -6.15 9.67 4.87
C PRO A 63 -5.49 9.44 6.24
N ARG A 64 -4.63 8.45 6.32
CA ARG A 64 -3.84 8.05 7.49
C ARG A 64 -2.75 7.11 7.01
N ARG A 65 -1.74 6.85 7.86
CA ARG A 65 -0.80 5.77 7.56
C ARG A 65 -1.56 4.47 7.49
N GLN A 66 -1.42 3.76 6.40
CA GLN A 66 -2.14 2.49 6.22
C GLN A 66 -1.44 1.59 5.23
N TYR A 67 -1.62 0.30 5.41
CA TYR A 67 -1.28 -0.69 4.39
C TYR A 67 -2.48 -0.94 3.50
N THR A 68 -2.22 -1.15 2.22
CA THR A 68 -3.16 -1.80 1.31
C THR A 68 -2.48 -3.00 0.69
N VAL A 69 -3.20 -4.12 0.61
CA VAL A 69 -2.68 -5.36 0.05
C VAL A 69 -3.60 -5.78 -1.08
N THR A 70 -3.08 -5.79 -2.30
CA THR A 70 -3.85 -6.21 -3.47
C THR A 70 -3.96 -7.72 -3.50
N LEU A 71 -5.18 -8.22 -3.53
CA LEU A 71 -5.48 -9.65 -3.60
C LEU A 71 -5.75 -10.08 -5.05
N SER A 72 -6.47 -9.26 -5.83
CA SER A 72 -6.70 -9.50 -7.24
C SER A 72 -6.88 -8.17 -7.97
N GLY A 73 -6.69 -8.19 -9.28
CA GLY A 73 -6.70 -6.98 -10.09
C GLY A 73 -5.39 -6.21 -10.01
N ASN A 74 -5.34 -5.08 -10.67
CA ASN A 74 -4.14 -4.25 -10.77
C ASN A 74 -4.51 -2.78 -10.65
N ILE A 75 -3.59 -2.00 -10.10
CA ILE A 75 -3.68 -0.54 -10.13
C ILE A 75 -2.39 0.06 -10.65
N GLU A 76 -2.49 1.31 -11.10
CA GLU A 76 -1.34 2.19 -11.32
C GLU A 76 -1.43 3.36 -10.36
N ILE A 77 -0.33 3.61 -9.67
CA ILE A 77 -0.14 4.78 -8.82
C ILE A 77 0.78 5.72 -9.55
N SER A 78 0.36 6.98 -9.68
CA SER A 78 1.17 8.02 -10.31
C SER A 78 1.45 9.13 -9.30
N THR A 79 2.68 9.62 -9.32
CA THR A 79 3.14 10.71 -8.46
C THR A 79 3.58 11.89 -9.30
N GLY A 80 3.59 13.08 -8.69
CA GLY A 80 3.87 14.33 -9.40
C GLY A 80 5.29 14.46 -9.94
N ASP A 81 6.20 13.56 -9.53
CA ASP A 81 7.56 13.48 -10.06
C ASP A 81 7.66 12.70 -11.38
N GLY A 82 6.52 12.25 -11.91
CA GLY A 82 6.46 11.50 -13.17
C GLY A 82 6.57 9.99 -13.01
N THR A 83 6.66 9.49 -11.80
CA THR A 83 6.73 8.05 -11.54
C THR A 83 5.35 7.42 -11.67
N VAL A 84 5.29 6.25 -12.32
CA VAL A 84 4.10 5.41 -12.39
C VAL A 84 4.50 4.01 -11.94
N ARG A 85 3.77 3.46 -10.97
CA ARG A 85 4.02 2.10 -10.49
C ARG A 85 2.76 1.26 -10.64
N ARG A 86 2.89 0.14 -11.33
CA ARG A 86 1.80 -0.85 -11.42
C ARG A 86 1.91 -1.82 -10.26
N CYS A 87 0.81 -1.98 -9.53
CA CYS A 87 0.73 -2.86 -8.37
C CYS A 87 -0.36 -3.91 -8.61
N GLY A 88 0.03 -5.16 -8.61
CA GLY A 88 -0.86 -6.28 -8.79
C GLY A 88 -0.99 -7.15 -7.54
N PRO A 89 -1.52 -8.38 -7.69
CA PRO A 89 -1.67 -9.31 -6.57
C PRO A 89 -0.35 -9.54 -5.85
N GLY A 90 -0.37 -9.51 -4.51
CA GLY A 90 0.81 -9.68 -3.69
C GLY A 90 1.57 -8.37 -3.40
N TYR A 91 1.16 -7.23 -3.94
CA TYR A 91 1.73 -5.95 -3.58
C TYR A 91 1.21 -5.49 -2.22
N VAL A 92 2.16 -5.20 -1.34
CA VAL A 92 1.92 -4.60 -0.03
C VAL A 92 2.36 -3.15 -0.14
N LEU A 93 1.40 -2.24 -0.08
CA LEU A 93 1.63 -0.81 -0.24
C LEU A 93 1.46 -0.12 1.11
N LEU A 94 2.51 0.55 1.57
CA LEU A 94 2.46 1.40 2.76
C LEU A 94 2.26 2.84 2.31
N ALA A 95 1.08 3.38 2.55
CA ALA A 95 0.75 4.76 2.22
C ALA A 95 1.05 5.66 3.42
N GLU A 96 1.99 6.59 3.24
CA GLU A 96 2.46 7.51 4.27
C GLU A 96 2.48 8.96 3.78
N ASP A 97 1.98 9.23 2.59
CA ASP A 97 1.96 10.58 2.02
C ASP A 97 0.75 11.36 2.54
N LEU A 98 0.88 11.83 3.78
CA LEU A 98 -0.20 12.48 4.52
C LEU A 98 -0.38 13.95 4.15
N THR A 99 0.59 14.53 3.45
CA THR A 99 0.61 15.97 3.11
C THR A 99 1.02 16.16 1.66
N GLY A 100 0.90 17.39 1.17
CA GLY A 100 1.37 17.78 -0.15
C GLY A 100 0.40 17.37 -1.27
N GLN A 101 0.96 17.10 -2.45
CA GLN A 101 0.17 16.83 -3.65
C GLN A 101 -0.53 15.48 -3.62
N GLY A 102 0.09 14.47 -2.99
CA GLY A 102 -0.45 13.13 -3.00
C GLY A 102 -0.16 12.38 -4.31
N HIS A 103 -0.98 11.38 -4.57
CA HIS A 103 -0.83 10.48 -5.72
C HIS A 103 -2.20 10.22 -6.36
N THR A 104 -2.18 9.68 -7.58
CA THR A 104 -3.39 9.17 -8.23
C THR A 104 -3.43 7.66 -8.17
N THR A 105 -4.64 7.10 -8.20
CA THR A 105 -4.84 5.65 -8.23
C THR A 105 -5.82 5.32 -9.35
N ARG A 106 -5.42 4.42 -10.25
CA ARG A 106 -6.26 3.97 -11.36
C ARG A 106 -6.29 2.45 -11.37
N VAL A 107 -7.48 1.86 -11.44
CA VAL A 107 -7.62 0.42 -11.71
C VAL A 107 -7.34 0.19 -13.19
N VAL A 108 -6.50 -0.78 -13.50
CA VAL A 108 -6.08 -1.13 -14.87
C VAL A 108 -6.26 -2.62 -15.09
N GLY A 109 -6.21 -3.03 -16.36
CA GLY A 109 -6.27 -4.44 -16.74
C GLY A 109 -7.67 -5.00 -16.95
N GLY A 110 -8.72 -4.20 -16.82
CA GLY A 110 -10.09 -4.61 -17.18
C GLY A 110 -10.83 -5.42 -16.13
N GLU A 111 -10.22 -5.68 -14.96
CA GLU A 111 -10.83 -6.42 -13.87
C GLU A 111 -10.98 -5.53 -12.64
N PRO A 112 -11.96 -5.80 -11.75
CA PRO A 112 -12.03 -5.11 -10.46
C PRO A 112 -10.78 -5.38 -9.64
N ARG A 113 -10.42 -4.42 -8.81
CA ARG A 113 -9.39 -4.64 -7.79
C ARG A 113 -10.04 -5.06 -6.49
N VAL A 114 -9.58 -6.16 -5.90
CA VAL A 114 -9.94 -6.57 -4.55
C VAL A 114 -8.73 -6.42 -3.66
N TYR A 115 -8.87 -5.75 -2.52
CA TYR A 115 -7.74 -5.41 -1.67
C TYR A 115 -8.11 -5.25 -0.21
N LEU A 116 -7.13 -5.48 0.66
CA LEU A 116 -7.24 -5.19 2.09
C LEU A 116 -6.77 -3.77 2.36
N VAL A 117 -7.46 -3.10 3.27
CA VAL A 117 -7.00 -1.82 3.83
C VAL A 117 -6.83 -2.02 5.33
N ILE A 118 -5.63 -1.71 5.83
CA ILE A 118 -5.25 -1.91 7.23
C ILE A 118 -4.75 -0.56 7.76
N PRO A 119 -5.64 0.27 8.34
CA PRO A 119 -5.24 1.53 8.95
C PRO A 119 -4.35 1.27 10.17
N LEU A 120 -3.23 1.99 10.26
CA LEU A 120 -2.34 1.91 11.40
C LEU A 120 -2.84 2.83 12.52
N ALA A 121 -2.66 2.37 13.76
CA ALA A 121 -3.15 3.07 14.97
C ALA A 121 -2.04 3.90 15.60
N ASP A 122 -1.42 4.79 14.81
CA ASP A 122 -0.36 5.68 15.32
C ASP A 122 -0.77 7.16 15.39
#